data_03dba7247a575d053e2ca285b349397b
#
_entry.id   03dba7247a575d053e2ca285b349397b
#
_cell.length_a   1.000
_cell.length_b   1.000
_cell.length_c   1.000
_cell.angle_alpha   90.00
_cell.angle_beta   90.00
_cell.angle_gamma   90.00
#
_symmetry.space_group_name_H-M   'P 1'
#
loop_
_entity.id
_entity.type
_entity.pdbx_description
1 polymer ?
#
loop_
_entity_poly.entity_id
_entity_poly.type
_entity_poly.pdbx_seq_one_letter_code
_entity_poly.pdbx_strand_id
1 'polypeptide(L)'
;MEIDVNTIATAHEFVVKEIIESGEEQNIETHPGKWEKTWEYHDPITIILRTPGMMPMVSDACMFGEKSMEKYSADFLCLTPPRADGKGAVYTYANRLFDYPSWVHGEDEWFGNGDGRGTNQIQQIVARLIKNKESRRAIGITWVPQIDSKSDEPPCMQFAHFMIRNCRYEWKKLDPNSTRVPETPREFVRMHTLKRINVEDEGKGGYLHARFPFRSHDMLSAYGANANGLTSLMRHVALEIQDKTGWVIGLGSLTTFSSNAHIYWVRDDHELGKFKEVLRIA
;
A
#
# COMPACT_ATOMS: atom_id res chain seq x y z
N MET A 1 3.36 -10.86 -12.51
CA MET A 1 3.33 -9.61 -13.33
C MET A 1 4.02 -8.47 -12.62
N GLU A 2 4.58 -7.49 -13.35
CA GLU A 2 5.12 -6.25 -12.78
C GLU A 2 4.48 -5.02 -13.43
N ILE A 3 4.03 -4.07 -12.60
CA ILE A 3 3.53 -2.75 -13.00
C ILE A 3 4.48 -1.71 -12.40
N ASP A 4 5.22 -1.00 -13.24
CA ASP A 4 6.20 0.02 -12.84
C ASP A 4 5.79 1.37 -13.42
N VAL A 5 5.26 2.25 -12.59
CA VAL A 5 4.67 3.54 -12.98
C VAL A 5 4.98 4.62 -11.93
N ASN A 6 4.59 5.88 -12.22
CA ASN A 6 4.80 6.96 -11.26
C ASN A 6 3.71 7.05 -10.20
N THR A 7 2.43 6.97 -10.58
CA THR A 7 1.30 7.39 -9.75
C THR A 7 0.41 6.25 -9.31
N ILE A 8 -0.30 6.44 -8.21
CA ILE A 8 -1.26 5.48 -7.67
C ILE A 8 -2.41 5.24 -8.65
N ALA A 9 -2.96 6.32 -9.23
CA ALA A 9 -4.08 6.20 -10.16
C ALA A 9 -3.74 5.33 -11.37
N THR A 10 -2.60 5.57 -12.02
CA THR A 10 -2.15 4.78 -13.17
C THR A 10 -1.94 3.31 -12.82
N ALA A 11 -1.35 3.04 -11.64
CA ALA A 11 -1.16 1.67 -11.19
C ALA A 11 -2.49 0.95 -10.92
N HIS A 12 -3.43 1.67 -10.29
CA HIS A 12 -4.77 1.15 -9.97
C HIS A 12 -5.53 0.78 -11.24
N GLU A 13 -5.54 1.66 -12.23
CA GLU A 13 -6.17 1.41 -13.53
C GLU A 13 -5.56 0.21 -14.25
N PHE A 14 -4.24 0.11 -14.28
CA PHE A 14 -3.55 -1.00 -14.94
C PHE A 14 -3.83 -2.34 -14.26
N VAL A 15 -3.75 -2.41 -12.92
CA VAL A 15 -3.96 -3.67 -12.22
C VAL A 15 -5.40 -4.16 -12.32
N VAL A 16 -6.38 -3.24 -12.22
CA VAL A 16 -7.80 -3.59 -12.38
C VAL A 16 -8.08 -4.09 -13.79
N LYS A 17 -7.56 -3.39 -14.81
CA LYS A 17 -7.69 -3.82 -16.21
C LYS A 17 -7.13 -5.21 -16.46
N GLU A 18 -5.91 -5.47 -16.00
CA GLU A 18 -5.26 -6.78 -16.16
C GLU A 18 -6.06 -7.92 -15.51
N ILE A 19 -6.63 -7.68 -14.31
CA ILE A 19 -7.45 -8.71 -13.65
C ILE A 19 -8.79 -8.91 -14.37
N ILE A 20 -9.42 -7.85 -14.90
CA ILE A 20 -10.64 -7.98 -15.69
C ILE A 20 -10.38 -8.82 -16.96
N GLU A 21 -9.25 -8.57 -17.64
CA GLU A 21 -8.93 -9.19 -18.94
C GLU A 21 -8.35 -10.61 -18.79
N SER A 22 -7.67 -10.92 -17.69
CA SER A 22 -6.86 -12.14 -17.53
C SER A 22 -7.08 -12.89 -16.22
N GLY A 23 -7.95 -12.40 -15.34
CA GLY A 23 -8.25 -13.07 -14.06
C GLY A 23 -9.11 -14.31 -14.25
N GLU A 24 -8.87 -15.31 -13.42
CA GLU A 24 -9.65 -16.55 -13.37
C GLU A 24 -10.76 -16.43 -12.30
N GLU A 25 -11.97 -16.88 -12.64
CA GLU A 25 -13.07 -16.89 -11.66
C GLU A 25 -12.80 -17.93 -10.57
N GLN A 26 -12.87 -17.46 -9.31
CA GLN A 26 -12.82 -18.30 -8.12
C GLN A 26 -14.08 -18.08 -7.29
N ASN A 27 -14.42 -19.09 -6.50
CA ASN A 27 -15.47 -19.00 -5.49
C ASN A 27 -14.84 -19.27 -4.14
N ILE A 28 -14.69 -18.25 -3.32
CA ILE A 28 -13.96 -18.30 -2.05
C ILE A 28 -14.89 -18.14 -0.86
N GLU A 29 -14.60 -18.84 0.22
CA GLU A 29 -15.25 -18.62 1.50
C GLU A 29 -14.55 -17.47 2.23
N THR A 30 -15.22 -16.32 2.34
CA THR A 30 -14.67 -15.11 3.01
C THR A 30 -14.90 -15.13 4.52
N HIS A 31 -15.99 -15.75 4.95
CA HIS A 31 -16.33 -16.06 6.35
C HIS A 31 -17.06 -17.41 6.38
N PRO A 32 -17.13 -18.09 7.54
CA PRO A 32 -17.84 -19.36 7.65
C PRO A 32 -19.26 -19.29 7.05
N GLY A 33 -19.49 -20.06 5.99
CA GLY A 33 -20.75 -20.12 5.25
C GLY A 33 -21.01 -18.98 4.26
N LYS A 34 -20.13 -17.97 4.15
CA LYS A 34 -20.26 -16.85 3.20
C LYS A 34 -19.30 -17.02 2.03
N TRP A 35 -19.85 -17.35 0.87
CA TRP A 35 -19.11 -17.54 -0.37
C TRP A 35 -19.22 -16.29 -1.26
N GLU A 36 -18.09 -15.88 -1.81
CA GLU A 36 -18.02 -14.72 -2.72
C GLU A 36 -17.23 -15.11 -3.98
N LYS A 37 -17.64 -14.53 -5.11
CA LYS A 37 -16.96 -14.73 -6.39
C LYS A 37 -15.91 -13.66 -6.60
N THR A 38 -14.71 -14.10 -7.01
CA THR A 38 -13.59 -13.24 -7.34
C THR A 38 -13.07 -13.54 -8.73
N TRP A 39 -12.44 -12.55 -9.36
CA TRP A 39 -11.43 -12.79 -10.39
C TRP A 39 -10.06 -12.65 -9.73
N GLU A 40 -9.25 -13.66 -9.90
CA GLU A 40 -7.90 -13.73 -9.32
C GLU A 40 -6.86 -13.79 -10.43
N TYR A 41 -5.82 -12.96 -10.31
CA TYR A 41 -4.69 -13.05 -11.22
C TYR A 41 -3.81 -14.24 -10.83
N HIS A 42 -3.48 -15.11 -11.80
CA HIS A 42 -2.80 -16.39 -11.53
C HIS A 42 -1.44 -16.24 -10.83
N ASP A 43 -0.63 -15.28 -11.28
CA ASP A 43 0.70 -15.04 -10.73
C ASP A 43 0.72 -13.87 -9.72
N PRO A 44 1.71 -13.81 -8.82
CA PRO A 44 1.89 -12.64 -7.97
C PRO A 44 2.04 -11.35 -8.79
N ILE A 45 1.50 -10.25 -8.27
CA ILE A 45 1.62 -8.93 -8.86
C ILE A 45 2.55 -8.06 -8.03
N THR A 46 3.59 -7.51 -8.65
CA THR A 46 4.43 -6.46 -8.08
C THR A 46 4.07 -5.11 -8.69
N ILE A 47 3.75 -4.13 -7.85
CA ILE A 47 3.50 -2.76 -8.29
C ILE A 47 4.58 -1.86 -7.70
N ILE A 48 5.27 -1.11 -8.57
CA ILE A 48 6.31 -0.15 -8.20
C ILE A 48 5.81 1.26 -8.55
N LEU A 49 5.48 2.02 -7.53
CA LEU A 49 5.17 3.45 -7.64
C LEU A 49 6.46 4.24 -7.48
N ARG A 50 6.96 4.86 -8.55
CA ARG A 50 8.22 5.61 -8.53
C ARG A 50 8.13 6.92 -7.77
N THR A 51 6.97 7.55 -7.84
CA THR A 51 6.69 8.84 -7.18
C THR A 51 5.31 8.79 -6.49
N PRO A 52 5.15 7.99 -5.40
CA PRO A 52 3.84 7.67 -4.81
C PRO A 52 3.06 8.91 -4.34
N GLY A 53 3.73 10.02 -4.06
CA GLY A 53 3.08 11.29 -3.70
C GLY A 53 2.75 12.21 -4.86
N MET A 54 2.94 11.78 -6.14
CA MET A 54 2.62 12.56 -7.33
C MET A 54 1.15 12.39 -7.70
N MET A 55 0.53 13.49 -8.14
CA MET A 55 -0.84 13.46 -8.70
C MET A 55 -0.87 12.80 -10.10
N PRO A 56 -1.97 12.15 -10.47
CA PRO A 56 -3.13 11.87 -9.64
C PRO A 56 -2.88 10.71 -8.67
N MET A 57 -3.31 10.89 -7.41
CA MET A 57 -3.22 9.84 -6.39
C MET A 57 -4.48 8.96 -6.34
N VAL A 58 -5.55 9.39 -6.99
CA VAL A 58 -6.83 8.68 -7.07
C VAL A 58 -7.24 8.60 -8.53
N SER A 59 -7.66 7.44 -8.99
CA SER A 59 -8.23 7.27 -10.33
C SER A 59 -9.63 7.87 -10.39
N ASP A 60 -9.98 8.46 -11.53
CA ASP A 60 -11.33 8.95 -11.81
C ASP A 60 -12.37 7.81 -11.79
N ALA A 61 -11.93 6.58 -11.98
CA ALA A 61 -12.76 5.38 -11.87
C ALA A 61 -13.08 5.00 -10.42
N CYS A 62 -12.30 5.46 -9.44
CA CYS A 62 -12.48 5.11 -8.04
C CYS A 62 -13.77 5.73 -7.48
N MET A 63 -14.54 4.92 -6.73
CA MET A 63 -15.78 5.37 -6.11
C MET A 63 -15.55 6.43 -5.03
N PHE A 64 -14.41 6.38 -4.37
CA PHE A 64 -14.00 7.30 -3.32
C PHE A 64 -13.14 8.41 -3.92
N GLY A 65 -13.67 9.64 -3.95
CA GLY A 65 -12.93 10.81 -4.43
C GLY A 65 -11.79 11.24 -3.48
N GLU A 66 -11.00 12.23 -3.93
CA GLU A 66 -9.80 12.73 -3.21
C GLU A 66 -10.04 13.03 -1.73
N LYS A 67 -11.14 13.71 -1.37
CA LYS A 67 -11.46 14.04 0.04
C LYS A 67 -11.62 12.81 0.93
N SER A 68 -12.21 11.73 0.41
CA SER A 68 -12.35 10.47 1.15
C SER A 68 -11.00 9.79 1.33
N MET A 69 -10.13 9.86 0.31
CA MET A 69 -8.77 9.32 0.37
C MET A 69 -7.87 10.13 1.30
N GLU A 70 -8.01 11.46 1.35
CA GLU A 70 -7.30 12.31 2.33
C GLU A 70 -7.68 11.92 3.76
N LYS A 71 -8.99 11.75 4.03
CA LYS A 71 -9.47 11.30 5.34
C LYS A 71 -8.93 9.91 5.67
N TYR A 72 -9.06 8.94 4.76
CA TYR A 72 -8.52 7.59 4.95
C TYR A 72 -7.02 7.61 5.25
N SER A 73 -6.26 8.43 4.52
CA SER A 73 -4.82 8.59 4.70
C SER A 73 -4.43 9.17 6.07
N ALA A 74 -5.25 10.07 6.61
CA ALA A 74 -5.08 10.60 7.96
C ALA A 74 -5.41 9.52 9.01
N ASP A 75 -6.55 8.85 8.85
CA ASP A 75 -7.00 7.77 9.74
C ASP A 75 -6.03 6.57 9.74
N PHE A 76 -5.34 6.34 8.61
CA PHE A 76 -4.34 5.27 8.46
C PHE A 76 -3.16 5.38 9.43
N LEU A 77 -2.89 6.55 9.98
CA LEU A 77 -1.83 6.80 10.96
C LEU A 77 -2.34 6.82 12.41
N CYS A 78 -3.66 6.70 12.61
CA CYS A 78 -4.27 6.82 13.93
C CYS A 78 -4.51 5.45 14.55
N LEU A 79 -4.16 5.32 15.84
CA LEU A 79 -4.58 4.18 16.64
C LEU A 79 -6.11 4.18 16.75
N THR A 80 -6.72 3.05 16.43
CA THR A 80 -8.17 2.88 16.50
C THR A 80 -8.49 1.88 17.61
N PRO A 81 -9.10 2.31 18.72
CA PRO A 81 -9.50 1.39 19.77
C PRO A 81 -10.56 0.41 19.25
N PRO A 82 -10.60 -0.83 19.78
CA PRO A 82 -11.67 -1.77 19.47
C PRO A 82 -13.02 -1.15 19.84
N ARG A 83 -14.01 -1.33 18.98
CA ARG A 83 -15.35 -0.85 19.29
C ARG A 83 -16.02 -1.79 20.29
N ALA A 84 -16.64 -1.22 21.31
CA ALA A 84 -17.37 -1.97 22.33
C ALA A 84 -18.54 -2.81 21.76
N ASP A 85 -19.05 -2.45 20.57
CA ASP A 85 -20.13 -3.17 19.87
C ASP A 85 -19.63 -4.30 18.96
N GLY A 86 -18.31 -4.54 18.90
CA GLY A 86 -17.69 -5.55 18.04
C GLY A 86 -17.81 -5.29 16.53
N LYS A 87 -18.34 -4.14 16.12
CA LYS A 87 -18.59 -3.78 14.70
C LYS A 87 -17.46 -3.00 14.05
N GLY A 88 -16.24 -3.09 14.57
CA GLY A 88 -15.06 -2.43 14.00
C GLY A 88 -14.24 -3.37 13.15
N ALA A 89 -13.24 -2.83 12.47
CA ALA A 89 -12.22 -3.66 11.84
C ALA A 89 -11.51 -4.52 12.89
N VAL A 90 -11.30 -5.79 12.59
CA VAL A 90 -10.61 -6.75 13.48
C VAL A 90 -9.19 -6.28 13.77
N TYR A 91 -8.57 -5.61 12.81
CA TYR A 91 -7.25 -4.99 12.95
C TYR A 91 -7.17 -3.70 12.12
N THR A 92 -6.20 -2.83 12.45
CA THR A 92 -5.73 -1.78 11.55
C THR A 92 -4.23 -1.88 11.39
N TYR A 93 -3.69 -1.42 10.26
CA TYR A 93 -2.23 -1.39 10.08
C TYR A 93 -1.56 -0.41 11.05
N ALA A 94 -2.24 0.69 11.40
CA ALA A 94 -1.76 1.61 12.42
C ALA A 94 -1.56 0.90 13.76
N ASN A 95 -2.57 0.18 14.25
CA ASN A 95 -2.47 -0.55 15.51
C ASN A 95 -1.32 -1.56 15.48
N ARG A 96 -1.19 -2.30 14.36
CA ARG A 96 -0.11 -3.28 14.20
C ARG A 96 1.28 -2.65 14.12
N LEU A 97 1.43 -1.44 13.58
CA LEU A 97 2.72 -0.80 13.39
C LEU A 97 3.11 0.16 14.51
N PHE A 98 2.16 0.86 15.11
CA PHE A 98 2.43 1.86 16.14
C PHE A 98 2.29 1.33 17.58
N ASP A 99 1.61 0.19 17.74
CA ASP A 99 1.35 -0.38 19.08
C ASP A 99 1.28 -1.93 19.03
N TYR A 100 2.31 -2.54 18.43
CA TYR A 100 2.36 -3.99 18.21
C TYR A 100 2.63 -4.76 19.51
N PRO A 101 1.92 -5.81 19.75
CA PRO A 101 0.82 -6.45 19.08
C PRO A 101 -0.55 -6.03 19.63
N SER A 102 -0.64 -4.88 20.26
CA SER A 102 -1.85 -4.41 20.91
C SER A 102 -3.08 -4.39 19.99
N TRP A 103 -4.25 -4.30 20.58
CA TRP A 103 -5.53 -4.31 19.88
C TRP A 103 -5.82 -5.59 19.12
N VAL A 104 -5.82 -6.70 19.84
CA VAL A 104 -6.43 -7.93 19.36
C VAL A 104 -7.76 -8.09 20.04
N HIS A 105 -8.82 -8.25 19.26
CA HIS A 105 -10.16 -8.41 19.79
C HIS A 105 -10.29 -9.65 20.65
N GLY A 106 -10.79 -9.47 21.85
CA GLY A 106 -11.65 -10.41 22.54
C GLY A 106 -11.03 -11.55 23.30
N GLU A 107 -9.71 -11.61 23.50
CA GLU A 107 -9.12 -12.67 24.35
C GLU A 107 -8.33 -12.06 25.51
N ASP A 108 -8.70 -12.49 26.72
CA ASP A 108 -8.10 -12.04 27.99
C ASP A 108 -6.65 -12.52 28.20
N GLU A 109 -6.13 -13.32 27.29
CA GLU A 109 -4.78 -13.91 27.38
C GLU A 109 -3.84 -13.38 26.32
N TRP A 110 -3.22 -12.19 26.56
CA TRP A 110 -2.27 -11.84 25.60
C TRP A 110 -1.20 -10.82 25.91
N PHE A 111 -0.30 -10.66 24.95
CA PHE A 111 1.03 -10.08 25.05
C PHE A 111 1.09 -8.57 25.32
N GLY A 112 0.05 -7.96 25.73
CA GLY A 112 0.01 -6.57 26.12
C GLY A 112 -1.36 -6.24 26.70
N ASN A 113 -1.44 -5.34 27.63
CA ASN A 113 -2.64 -5.07 28.42
C ASN A 113 -3.70 -4.23 27.67
N GLY A 114 -3.60 -4.08 26.35
CA GLY A 114 -4.52 -3.25 25.56
C GLY A 114 -4.50 -1.75 25.95
N ASP A 115 -3.49 -1.34 26.66
CA ASP A 115 -3.36 -0.01 27.28
C ASP A 115 -2.42 0.93 26.48
N GLY A 116 -2.14 0.62 25.21
CA GLY A 116 -1.21 1.40 24.40
C GLY A 116 0.27 1.19 24.75
N ARG A 117 0.60 0.10 25.45
CA ARG A 117 1.98 -0.24 25.86
C ARG A 117 2.62 -1.29 24.95
N GLY A 118 2.07 -1.49 23.77
CA GLY A 118 2.72 -2.30 22.75
C GLY A 118 3.98 -1.63 22.21
N THR A 119 4.67 -2.34 21.35
CA THR A 119 5.88 -1.84 20.69
C THR A 119 5.52 -0.91 19.54
N ASN A 120 5.95 0.35 19.60
CA ASN A 120 5.90 1.23 18.44
C ASN A 120 7.04 0.86 17.47
N GLN A 121 6.72 0.03 16.48
CA GLN A 121 7.68 -0.43 15.48
C GLN A 121 8.14 0.70 14.57
N ILE A 122 7.29 1.71 14.31
CA ILE A 122 7.66 2.87 13.47
C ILE A 122 8.75 3.71 14.15
N GLN A 123 8.66 3.95 15.45
CA GLN A 123 9.74 4.63 16.18
C GLN A 123 11.06 3.84 16.13
N GLN A 124 10.99 2.51 16.22
CA GLN A 124 12.19 1.67 16.11
C GLN A 124 12.77 1.70 14.69
N ILE A 125 11.93 1.72 13.65
CA ILE A 125 12.34 1.88 12.25
C ILE A 125 13.07 3.21 12.06
N VAL A 126 12.49 4.31 12.54
CA VAL A 126 13.08 5.66 12.49
C VAL A 126 14.44 5.69 13.20
N ALA A 127 14.49 5.21 14.44
CA ALA A 127 15.74 5.16 15.22
C ALA A 127 16.83 4.35 14.52
N ARG A 128 16.46 3.25 13.88
CA ARG A 128 17.38 2.37 13.15
C ARG A 128 17.94 3.04 11.89
N LEU A 129 17.10 3.75 11.14
CA LEU A 129 17.50 4.50 9.95
C LEU A 129 18.36 5.72 10.30
N ILE A 130 18.09 6.40 11.41
CA ILE A 130 18.93 7.48 11.94
C ILE A 130 20.31 6.95 12.34
N LYS A 131 20.36 5.82 13.04
CA LYS A 131 21.62 5.21 13.48
C LYS A 131 22.47 4.73 12.30
N ASN A 132 21.82 4.20 11.26
CA ASN A 132 22.48 3.74 10.03
C ASN A 132 21.53 3.93 8.85
N LYS A 133 21.77 4.97 8.06
CA LYS A 133 20.99 5.35 6.86
C LYS A 133 20.84 4.18 5.87
N GLU A 134 21.85 3.33 5.76
CA GLU A 134 21.88 2.19 4.84
C GLU A 134 21.33 0.89 5.45
N SER A 135 20.75 0.95 6.64
CA SER A 135 20.22 -0.23 7.33
C SER A 135 19.24 -1.01 6.44
N ARG A 136 19.40 -2.33 6.44
CA ARG A 136 18.49 -3.30 5.81
C ARG A 136 17.55 -3.95 6.82
N ARG A 137 17.53 -3.43 8.08
CA ARG A 137 16.81 -4.02 9.22
C ARG A 137 15.67 -3.13 9.72
N ALA A 138 15.27 -2.11 8.95
CA ALA A 138 14.17 -1.22 9.29
C ALA A 138 12.84 -1.85 8.84
N ILE A 139 12.40 -2.86 9.59
CA ILE A 139 11.22 -3.69 9.30
C ILE A 139 10.26 -3.61 10.48
N GLY A 140 8.97 -3.46 10.19
CA GLY A 140 7.85 -3.66 11.10
C GLY A 140 6.93 -4.75 10.55
N ILE A 141 6.49 -5.69 11.41
CA ILE A 141 5.62 -6.80 11.05
C ILE A 141 4.17 -6.50 11.45
N THR A 142 3.22 -7.01 10.70
CA THR A 142 1.79 -6.85 11.00
C THR A 142 1.14 -8.17 11.41
N TRP A 143 1.71 -9.28 11.00
CA TRP A 143 1.21 -10.62 11.32
C TRP A 143 1.69 -11.10 12.69
N VAL A 144 0.76 -11.57 13.52
CA VAL A 144 1.02 -12.20 14.83
C VAL A 144 0.62 -13.68 14.73
N PRO A 145 1.56 -14.63 14.55
CA PRO A 145 1.22 -16.03 14.27
C PRO A 145 0.28 -16.67 15.31
N GLN A 146 0.45 -16.34 16.59
CA GLN A 146 -0.35 -16.91 17.69
C GLN A 146 -1.84 -16.53 17.61
N ILE A 147 -2.16 -15.42 16.92
CA ILE A 147 -3.48 -14.82 16.83
C ILE A 147 -4.03 -15.00 15.42
N ASP A 148 -3.28 -14.51 14.45
CA ASP A 148 -3.75 -14.37 13.07
C ASP A 148 -3.92 -15.70 12.35
N SER A 149 -3.21 -16.76 12.80
CA SER A 149 -3.42 -18.13 12.28
C SER A 149 -4.77 -18.74 12.66
N LYS A 150 -5.44 -18.16 13.65
CA LYS A 150 -6.76 -18.60 14.13
C LYS A 150 -7.88 -17.62 13.77
N SER A 151 -7.53 -16.48 13.20
CA SER A 151 -8.48 -15.43 12.83
C SER A 151 -9.10 -15.70 11.46
N ASP A 152 -10.40 -15.49 11.32
CA ASP A 152 -11.07 -15.51 10.02
C ASP A 152 -10.68 -14.30 9.16
N GLU A 153 -10.23 -13.20 9.79
CA GLU A 153 -9.79 -11.97 9.12
C GLU A 153 -8.34 -11.59 9.49
N PRO A 154 -7.34 -12.39 9.14
CA PRO A 154 -5.95 -12.05 9.42
C PRO A 154 -5.45 -10.90 8.53
N PRO A 155 -4.43 -10.12 8.96
CA PRO A 155 -3.89 -9.02 8.17
C PRO A 155 -3.46 -9.42 6.76
N CYS A 156 -3.87 -8.62 5.77
CA CYS A 156 -3.46 -8.84 4.37
C CYS A 156 -2.00 -8.44 4.15
N MET A 157 -1.58 -7.27 4.64
CA MET A 157 -0.19 -6.84 4.62
C MET A 157 0.62 -7.62 5.67
N GLN A 158 1.80 -8.13 5.31
CA GLN A 158 2.61 -8.98 6.18
C GLN A 158 3.67 -8.19 6.94
N PHE A 159 4.32 -7.26 6.28
CA PHE A 159 5.30 -6.38 6.90
C PHE A 159 5.49 -5.08 6.11
N ALA A 160 6.13 -4.10 6.74
CA ALA A 160 6.61 -2.87 6.13
C ALA A 160 8.14 -2.82 6.23
N HIS A 161 8.85 -2.64 5.12
CA HIS A 161 10.31 -2.51 5.09
C HIS A 161 10.72 -1.19 4.48
N PHE A 162 11.46 -0.37 5.25
CA PHE A 162 11.90 0.95 4.85
C PHE A 162 13.40 0.98 4.59
N MET A 163 13.81 1.77 3.61
CA MET A 163 15.21 1.94 3.20
C MET A 163 15.46 3.36 2.73
N ILE A 164 16.56 3.97 3.15
CA ILE A 164 17.02 5.23 2.57
C ILE A 164 18.07 4.92 1.48
N ARG A 165 17.98 5.63 0.35
CA ARG A 165 18.93 5.55 -0.76
C ARG A 165 19.30 6.97 -1.22
N ASN A 166 20.47 7.10 -1.84
CA ASN A 166 20.95 8.38 -2.36
C ASN A 166 20.31 8.77 -3.71
N CYS A 167 19.41 7.93 -4.22
CA CYS A 167 18.69 8.22 -5.44
C CYS A 167 17.29 7.62 -5.42
N ARG A 168 16.42 8.16 -6.25
CA ARG A 168 15.17 7.56 -6.70
C ARG A 168 15.14 7.47 -8.22
N TYR A 169 14.17 6.75 -8.75
CA TYR A 169 13.90 6.71 -10.18
C TYR A 169 12.52 7.27 -10.47
N GLU A 170 12.37 7.89 -11.63
CA GLU A 170 11.13 8.52 -12.07
C GLU A 170 10.95 8.29 -13.57
N TRP A 171 9.75 7.91 -13.98
CA TRP A 171 9.42 7.81 -15.38
C TRP A 171 9.14 9.19 -15.99
N LYS A 172 9.77 9.52 -17.11
CA LYS A 172 9.56 10.74 -17.88
C LYS A 172 9.07 10.37 -19.27
N LYS A 173 8.07 11.10 -19.80
CA LYS A 173 7.64 10.92 -21.19
C LYS A 173 8.82 11.10 -22.14
N LEU A 174 8.94 10.21 -23.14
CA LEU A 174 9.91 10.35 -24.24
C LEU A 174 9.58 11.57 -25.11
N ASP A 175 8.28 11.76 -25.42
CA ASP A 175 7.76 12.96 -26.04
C ASP A 175 6.91 13.73 -25.03
N PRO A 176 7.43 14.87 -24.48
CA PRO A 176 6.68 15.69 -23.51
C PRO A 176 5.38 16.28 -24.09
N ASN A 177 5.28 16.42 -25.40
CA ASN A 177 4.11 17.00 -26.07
C ASN A 177 3.05 15.95 -26.43
N SER A 178 3.35 14.66 -26.25
CA SER A 178 2.40 13.59 -26.52
C SER A 178 1.20 13.67 -25.59
N THR A 179 0.01 13.72 -26.16
CA THR A 179 -1.27 13.63 -25.46
C THR A 179 -1.78 12.20 -25.35
N ARG A 180 -1.07 11.25 -25.98
CA ARG A 180 -1.44 9.83 -25.91
C ARG A 180 -1.33 9.30 -24.49
N VAL A 181 -2.37 8.59 -24.04
CA VAL A 181 -2.44 7.91 -22.76
C VAL A 181 -2.13 6.42 -23.01
N PRO A 182 -1.15 5.83 -22.33
CA PRO A 182 -0.87 4.41 -22.45
C PRO A 182 -2.01 3.58 -21.84
N GLU A 183 -2.39 2.51 -22.50
CA GLU A 183 -3.50 1.64 -22.09
C GLU A 183 -3.03 0.39 -21.35
N THR A 184 -1.73 0.09 -21.40
CA THR A 184 -1.13 -1.08 -20.76
C THR A 184 0.22 -0.74 -20.12
N PRO A 185 0.69 -1.52 -19.10
CA PRO A 185 2.02 -1.35 -18.52
C PRO A 185 3.14 -1.40 -19.57
N ARG A 186 3.01 -2.30 -20.57
CA ARG A 186 4.00 -2.44 -21.64
C ARG A 186 4.07 -1.22 -22.54
N GLU A 187 2.92 -0.61 -22.84
CA GLU A 187 2.84 0.62 -23.61
C GLU A 187 3.38 1.81 -22.82
N PHE A 188 3.08 1.88 -21.51
CA PHE A 188 3.63 2.89 -20.62
C PHE A 188 5.16 2.89 -20.67
N VAL A 189 5.81 1.73 -20.53
CA VAL A 189 7.28 1.61 -20.60
C VAL A 189 7.82 2.06 -21.96
N ARG A 190 7.12 1.78 -23.07
CA ARG A 190 7.54 2.21 -24.42
C ARG A 190 7.44 3.73 -24.64
N MET A 191 6.53 4.39 -23.93
CA MET A 191 6.30 5.85 -24.05
C MET A 191 7.13 6.69 -23.09
N HIS A 192 7.85 6.05 -22.15
CA HIS A 192 8.59 6.72 -21.10
C HIS A 192 10.04 6.23 -21.02
N THR A 193 10.89 7.05 -20.40
CA THR A 193 12.26 6.68 -20.01
C THR A 193 12.42 6.79 -18.51
N LEU A 194 13.09 5.83 -17.91
CA LEU A 194 13.36 5.82 -16.46
C LEU A 194 14.60 6.68 -16.16
N LYS A 195 14.41 7.80 -15.48
CA LYS A 195 15.49 8.71 -15.08
C LYS A 195 15.87 8.51 -13.61
N ARG A 196 17.16 8.49 -13.36
CA ARG A 196 17.73 8.51 -12.01
C ARG A 196 17.82 9.94 -11.51
N ILE A 197 17.33 10.19 -10.30
CA ILE A 197 17.39 11.46 -9.58
C ILE A 197 18.25 11.22 -8.32
N ASN A 198 19.39 11.88 -8.25
CA ASN A 198 20.32 11.78 -7.12
C ASN A 198 20.01 12.83 -6.05
N VAL A 199 20.46 12.57 -4.83
CA VAL A 199 20.50 13.58 -3.77
C VAL A 199 21.72 14.48 -4.01
N GLU A 200 21.57 15.79 -3.84
CA GLU A 200 22.65 16.76 -4.00
C GLU A 200 23.67 16.67 -2.83
N ASP A 201 23.19 16.45 -1.60
CA ASP A 201 24.01 16.25 -0.40
C ASP A 201 23.84 14.84 0.17
N GLU A 202 24.69 13.92 -0.24
CA GLU A 202 24.61 12.49 0.14
C GLU A 202 24.79 12.26 1.65
N GLY A 203 25.47 13.16 2.35
CA GLY A 203 25.71 13.05 3.81
C GLY A 203 24.48 13.36 4.65
N LYS A 204 23.64 14.30 4.18
CA LYS A 204 22.52 14.87 4.95
C LYS A 204 21.16 14.71 4.29
N GLY A 205 21.02 13.75 3.39
CA GLY A 205 19.76 13.53 2.70
C GLY A 205 19.62 12.15 2.10
N GLY A 206 18.46 11.94 1.47
CA GLY A 206 18.14 10.67 0.81
C GLY A 206 16.70 10.60 0.33
N TYR A 207 16.38 9.47 -0.27
CA TYR A 207 15.02 9.10 -0.62
C TYR A 207 14.60 7.87 0.21
N LEU A 208 13.47 7.99 0.90
CA LEU A 208 12.87 6.89 1.64
C LEU A 208 12.07 6.00 0.69
N HIS A 209 12.50 4.77 0.52
CA HIS A 209 11.80 3.73 -0.22
C HIS A 209 11.13 2.78 0.75
N ALA A 210 9.97 2.23 0.36
CA ALA A 210 9.28 1.24 1.19
C ALA A 210 8.74 0.07 0.36
N ARG A 211 8.63 -1.10 1.02
CA ARG A 211 8.10 -2.33 0.45
C ARG A 211 7.07 -2.93 1.38
N PHE A 212 5.95 -3.34 0.81
CA PHE A 212 4.78 -3.84 1.52
C PHE A 212 4.25 -5.11 0.83
N PRO A 213 4.64 -6.30 1.28
CA PRO A 213 4.04 -7.55 0.79
C PRO A 213 2.68 -7.80 1.42
N PHE A 214 1.76 -8.25 0.57
CA PHE A 214 0.40 -8.66 0.90
C PHE A 214 0.22 -10.14 0.56
N ARG A 215 -0.39 -10.93 1.47
CA ARG A 215 -0.79 -12.31 1.18
C ARG A 215 -1.98 -12.36 0.21
N SER A 216 -2.87 -11.38 0.33
CA SER A 216 -4.11 -11.21 -0.43
C SER A 216 -4.40 -9.72 -0.58
N HIS A 217 -4.79 -9.26 -1.76
CA HIS A 217 -4.99 -7.84 -2.01
C HIS A 217 -6.15 -7.60 -2.97
N ASP A 218 -7.22 -7.01 -2.45
CA ASP A 218 -8.35 -6.54 -3.25
C ASP A 218 -7.90 -5.31 -4.07
N MET A 219 -7.79 -5.52 -5.38
CA MET A 219 -7.24 -4.51 -6.28
C MET A 219 -8.27 -3.49 -6.74
N LEU A 220 -9.56 -3.79 -6.60
CA LEU A 220 -10.63 -2.85 -6.98
C LEU A 220 -10.92 -1.88 -5.84
N SER A 221 -11.35 -2.41 -4.69
CA SER A 221 -11.89 -1.59 -3.61
C SER A 221 -10.83 -1.12 -2.59
N ALA A 222 -9.73 -1.89 -2.39
CA ALA A 222 -8.78 -1.60 -1.33
C ALA A 222 -7.44 -1.04 -1.81
N TYR A 223 -6.95 -1.39 -3.00
CA TYR A 223 -5.61 -1.01 -3.45
C TYR A 223 -5.38 0.51 -3.43
N GLY A 224 -6.29 1.28 -4.02
CA GLY A 224 -6.16 2.75 -4.07
C GLY A 224 -6.06 3.38 -2.69
N ALA A 225 -6.93 2.97 -1.77
CA ALA A 225 -6.93 3.43 -0.39
C ALA A 225 -5.65 3.01 0.35
N ASN A 226 -5.25 1.74 0.25
CA ASN A 226 -4.03 1.23 0.87
C ASN A 226 -2.79 1.97 0.36
N ALA A 227 -2.65 2.19 -0.95
CA ALA A 227 -1.50 2.89 -1.53
C ALA A 227 -1.41 4.35 -1.05
N ASN A 228 -2.55 5.04 -0.89
CA ASN A 228 -2.62 6.38 -0.30
C ASN A 228 -2.22 6.38 1.18
N GLY A 229 -2.76 5.46 1.98
CA GLY A 229 -2.41 5.30 3.40
C GLY A 229 -0.93 4.95 3.60
N LEU A 230 -0.39 4.02 2.80
CA LEU A 230 1.04 3.65 2.83
C LEU A 230 1.95 4.80 2.40
N THR A 231 1.51 5.64 1.45
CA THR A 231 2.23 6.87 1.09
C THR A 231 2.28 7.85 2.25
N SER A 232 1.17 8.00 2.99
CA SER A 232 1.12 8.82 4.21
C SER A 232 2.02 8.26 5.31
N LEU A 233 2.10 6.94 5.47
CA LEU A 233 3.04 6.30 6.39
C LEU A 233 4.50 6.58 5.98
N MET A 234 4.83 6.53 4.70
CA MET A 234 6.17 6.90 4.23
C MET A 234 6.49 8.37 4.54
N ARG A 235 5.53 9.29 4.32
CA ARG A 235 5.71 10.71 4.68
C ARG A 235 5.95 10.89 6.17
N HIS A 236 5.16 10.21 7.01
CA HIS A 236 5.32 10.24 8.47
C HIS A 236 6.73 9.81 8.88
N VAL A 237 7.22 8.66 8.39
CA VAL A 237 8.58 8.17 8.69
C VAL A 237 9.65 9.15 8.19
N ALA A 238 9.49 9.73 7.00
CA ALA A 238 10.43 10.71 6.46
C ALA A 238 10.51 11.98 7.32
N LEU A 239 9.36 12.53 7.72
CA LEU A 239 9.26 13.69 8.59
C LEU A 239 9.88 13.44 9.97
N GLU A 240 9.59 12.30 10.60
CA GLU A 240 10.19 11.91 11.87
C GLU A 240 11.73 11.85 11.80
N ILE A 241 12.29 11.38 10.68
CA ILE A 241 13.74 11.38 10.49
C ILE A 241 14.25 12.81 10.30
N GLN A 242 13.58 13.63 9.50
CA GLN A 242 13.95 15.04 9.28
C GLN A 242 13.96 15.84 10.57
N ASP A 243 12.91 15.71 11.38
CA ASP A 243 12.76 16.44 12.65
C ASP A 243 13.86 16.09 13.66
N LYS A 244 14.28 14.81 13.69
CA LYS A 244 15.30 14.33 14.63
C LYS A 244 16.72 14.54 14.16
N THR A 245 16.97 14.74 12.87
CA THR A 245 18.33 14.78 12.30
C THR A 245 18.67 16.06 11.55
N GLY A 246 17.65 16.79 11.08
CA GLY A 246 17.83 17.87 10.12
C GLY A 246 18.17 17.40 8.69
N TRP A 247 18.11 16.10 8.41
CA TRP A 247 18.34 15.57 7.06
C TRP A 247 17.16 15.90 6.13
N VAL A 248 17.43 16.05 4.84
CA VAL A 248 16.37 16.20 3.83
C VAL A 248 16.02 14.85 3.25
N ILE A 249 14.87 14.29 3.65
CA ILE A 249 14.40 12.99 3.21
C ILE A 249 13.20 13.14 2.28
N GLY A 250 13.42 12.89 0.99
CA GLY A 250 12.34 12.83 0.00
C GLY A 250 11.68 11.45 -0.06
N LEU A 251 10.51 11.35 -0.69
CA LEU A 251 9.89 10.05 -0.98
C LEU A 251 10.60 9.40 -2.19
N GLY A 252 11.00 8.16 -2.01
CA GLY A 252 11.45 7.24 -3.05
C GLY A 252 10.28 6.40 -3.59
N SER A 253 10.55 5.17 -4.01
CA SER A 253 9.49 4.28 -4.49
C SER A 253 8.73 3.61 -3.35
N LEU A 254 7.42 3.42 -3.58
CA LEU A 254 6.57 2.51 -2.84
C LEU A 254 6.38 1.24 -3.68
N THR A 255 6.68 0.08 -3.12
CA THR A 255 6.49 -1.20 -3.82
C THR A 255 5.53 -2.06 -3.02
N THR A 256 4.46 -2.53 -3.66
CA THR A 256 3.63 -3.61 -3.13
C THR A 256 3.91 -4.91 -3.88
N PHE A 257 3.89 -6.01 -3.15
CA PHE A 257 3.92 -7.36 -3.70
C PHE A 257 2.66 -8.07 -3.21
N SER A 258 1.82 -8.52 -4.13
CA SER A 258 0.55 -9.19 -3.82
C SER A 258 0.64 -10.64 -4.26
N SER A 259 0.66 -11.58 -3.29
CA SER A 259 0.70 -13.01 -3.59
C SER A 259 -0.57 -13.49 -4.29
N ASN A 260 -1.72 -12.96 -3.87
CA ASN A 260 -3.01 -13.15 -4.51
C ASN A 260 -3.64 -11.79 -4.73
N ALA A 261 -3.65 -11.32 -5.98
CA ALA A 261 -4.30 -10.09 -6.41
C ALA A 261 -5.66 -10.43 -7.03
N HIS A 262 -6.74 -9.84 -6.51
CA HIS A 262 -8.10 -10.21 -6.89
C HIS A 262 -9.07 -9.03 -6.91
N ILE A 263 -10.25 -9.27 -7.47
CA ILE A 263 -11.40 -8.36 -7.50
C ILE A 263 -12.65 -9.15 -7.10
N TYR A 264 -13.47 -8.61 -6.19
CA TYR A 264 -14.81 -9.13 -5.84
C TYR A 264 -15.85 -8.59 -6.83
N TRP A 265 -15.90 -9.15 -8.01
CA TRP A 265 -16.67 -8.60 -9.13
C TRP A 265 -18.19 -8.62 -8.96
N VAL A 266 -18.74 -9.48 -8.10
CA VAL A 266 -20.17 -9.50 -7.76
C VAL A 266 -20.48 -8.52 -6.64
N ARG A 267 -19.65 -8.50 -5.59
CA ARG A 267 -19.81 -7.63 -4.43
C ARG A 267 -19.69 -6.14 -4.82
N ASP A 268 -18.71 -5.84 -5.67
CA ASP A 268 -18.29 -4.48 -6.02
C ASP A 268 -18.66 -4.12 -7.47
N ASP A 269 -19.78 -4.66 -7.99
CA ASP A 269 -20.21 -4.52 -9.39
C ASP A 269 -20.38 -3.06 -9.82
N HIS A 270 -20.85 -2.19 -8.93
CA HIS A 270 -21.01 -0.77 -9.22
C HIS A 270 -19.66 -0.07 -9.43
N GLU A 271 -18.67 -0.34 -8.58
CA GLU A 271 -17.31 0.20 -8.73
C GLU A 271 -16.63 -0.37 -9.97
N LEU A 272 -16.78 -1.67 -10.20
CA LEU A 272 -16.30 -2.33 -11.40
C LEU A 272 -16.87 -1.71 -12.68
N GLY A 273 -18.16 -1.37 -12.68
CA GLY A 273 -18.82 -0.69 -13.79
C GLY A 273 -18.16 0.66 -14.12
N LYS A 274 -17.82 1.46 -13.13
CA LYS A 274 -17.08 2.72 -13.32
C LYS A 274 -15.68 2.52 -13.88
N PHE A 275 -14.95 1.52 -13.40
CA PHE A 275 -13.63 1.18 -13.95
C PHE A 275 -13.74 0.74 -15.41
N LYS A 276 -14.73 -0.09 -15.75
CA LYS A 276 -14.97 -0.50 -17.15
C LYS A 276 -15.28 0.71 -18.05
N GLU A 277 -16.11 1.64 -17.58
CA GLU A 277 -16.44 2.86 -18.34
C GLU A 277 -15.20 3.72 -18.58
N VAL A 278 -14.43 4.06 -17.53
CA VAL A 278 -13.22 4.89 -17.63
C VAL A 278 -12.15 4.22 -18.49
N LEU A 279 -11.94 2.92 -18.32
CA LEU A 279 -10.94 2.13 -19.04
C LEU A 279 -11.43 1.68 -20.44
N ARG A 280 -12.69 1.95 -20.79
CA ARG A 280 -13.32 1.55 -22.08
C ARG A 280 -13.23 0.04 -22.33
N ILE A 281 -13.47 -0.74 -21.27
CA ILE A 281 -13.51 -2.20 -21.33
C ILE A 281 -14.97 -2.64 -21.48
N ALA A 282 -15.20 -3.64 -22.32
CA ALA A 282 -16.55 -4.20 -22.57
C ALA A 282 -17.09 -4.99 -21.35
#